data_dcea23a0b0f7d1f91abd2b287b640f55
#
_entry.id   dcea23a0b0f7d1f91abd2b287b640f55
#
_cell.length_a   1.000
_cell.length_b   1.000
_cell.length_c   1.000
_cell.angle_alpha   90.00
_cell.angle_beta   90.00
_cell.angle_gamma   90.00
#
_symmetry.space_group_name_H-M   'P 1'
#
loop_
_entity.id
_entity.type
_entity.pdbx_description
1 polymer ?
#
loop_
_entity_poly.entity_id
_entity_poly.type
_entity_poly.pdbx_seq_one_letter_code
_entity_poly.pdbx_strand_id
1 'polypeptide(L)'
;LGGGVPIGALVATGKAANVLQPGDHAATFGGNHLAAAAACTVLKRLQDGKLLLQVQEVSKHLRTSLEQLKERFSQIEEVRGSGLMIGVQMSIPVRETLEQCMSSSLILANAGSQILRFVPPLTITHEEVDEAVAILTSVLERQLG
;
A
#
# COMPACT_ATOMS: atom_id res chain seq x y z
N LEU A 1 -0.57 0.92 -12.73
CA LEU A 1 -1.74 0.58 -13.55
C LEU A 1 -1.59 -0.77 -14.26
N GLY A 2 -0.38 -1.16 -14.67
CA GLY A 2 -0.12 -2.37 -15.46
C GLY A 2 0.16 -3.65 -14.68
N GLY A 3 -0.07 -3.73 -13.38
CA GLY A 3 0.16 -4.94 -12.56
C GLY A 3 1.61 -5.43 -12.58
N GLY A 4 2.58 -4.51 -12.56
CA GLY A 4 4.02 -4.77 -12.67
C GLY A 4 4.62 -4.33 -14.01
N VAL A 5 3.80 -4.18 -15.06
CA VAL A 5 4.24 -3.58 -16.34
C VAL A 5 4.22 -2.05 -16.20
N PRO A 6 5.32 -1.34 -16.56
CA PRO A 6 5.39 0.11 -16.41
C PRO A 6 4.40 0.82 -17.34
N ILE A 7 3.38 1.43 -16.77
CA ILE A 7 2.42 2.27 -17.48
C ILE A 7 1.71 3.20 -16.49
N GLY A 8 1.54 4.46 -16.88
CA GLY A 8 0.71 5.45 -16.20
C GLY A 8 -0.39 5.95 -17.13
N ALA A 9 -1.43 6.53 -16.55
CA ALA A 9 -2.48 7.22 -17.28
C ALA A 9 -2.82 8.54 -16.58
N LEU A 10 -3.02 9.58 -17.36
CA LEU A 10 -3.51 10.88 -16.91
C LEU A 10 -4.89 11.11 -17.54
N VAL A 11 -5.86 11.48 -16.72
CA VAL A 11 -7.17 11.93 -17.15
C VAL A 11 -7.39 13.34 -16.63
N ALA A 12 -7.78 14.24 -17.50
CA ALA A 12 -8.03 15.64 -17.15
C ALA A 12 -9.41 16.08 -17.65
N THR A 13 -10.07 16.94 -16.87
CA THR A 13 -11.39 17.52 -17.21
C THR A 13 -11.40 19.03 -16.98
N GLY A 14 -12.41 19.70 -17.52
CA GLY A 14 -12.60 21.14 -17.36
C GLY A 14 -11.39 21.95 -17.86
N LYS A 15 -10.92 22.91 -17.07
CA LYS A 15 -9.77 23.76 -17.46
C LYS A 15 -8.48 23.00 -17.65
N ALA A 16 -8.28 21.91 -16.90
CA ALA A 16 -7.05 21.10 -16.98
C ALA A 16 -6.97 20.30 -18.29
N ALA A 17 -8.09 19.97 -18.93
CA ALA A 17 -8.12 19.21 -20.18
C ALA A 17 -7.41 19.91 -21.34
N ASN A 18 -7.29 21.23 -21.29
CA ASN A 18 -6.72 22.06 -22.36
C ASN A 18 -5.31 22.59 -22.03
N VAL A 19 -4.72 22.16 -20.91
CA VAL A 19 -3.38 22.63 -20.48
C VAL A 19 -2.29 22.01 -21.34
N LEU A 20 -2.36 20.70 -21.58
CA LEU A 20 -1.40 20.00 -22.44
C LEU A 20 -1.81 20.12 -23.90
N GLN A 21 -0.85 20.54 -24.74
CA GLN A 21 -1.01 20.65 -26.18
C GLN A 21 -0.22 19.57 -26.91
N PRO A 22 -0.53 19.26 -28.17
CA PRO A 22 0.28 18.35 -28.98
C PRO A 22 1.75 18.77 -28.98
N GLY A 23 2.64 17.88 -28.55
CA GLY A 23 4.07 18.12 -28.45
C GLY A 23 4.60 18.44 -27.04
N ASP A 24 3.75 18.76 -26.06
CA ASP A 24 4.18 19.09 -24.69
C ASP A 24 4.70 17.87 -23.94
N HIS A 25 4.18 16.70 -24.22
CA HIS A 25 4.59 15.46 -23.56
C HIS A 25 4.56 14.27 -24.51
N ALA A 26 5.64 13.50 -24.52
CA ALA A 26 5.75 12.26 -25.27
C ALA A 26 6.64 11.23 -24.57
N ALA A 27 6.41 9.96 -24.85
CA ALA A 27 7.26 8.86 -24.41
C ALA A 27 7.39 7.84 -25.54
N THR A 28 8.62 7.49 -25.92
CA THR A 28 8.89 6.59 -27.07
C THR A 28 8.15 5.26 -26.97
N PHE A 29 8.11 4.67 -25.77
CA PHE A 29 7.42 3.40 -25.51
C PHE A 29 6.12 3.55 -24.72
N GLY A 30 5.67 4.78 -24.45
CA GLY A 30 4.44 5.06 -23.72
C GLY A 30 3.21 4.51 -24.46
N GLY A 31 2.33 3.81 -23.75
CA GLY A 31 1.11 3.25 -24.32
C GLY A 31 1.32 2.12 -25.33
N ASN A 32 2.47 1.44 -25.32
CA ASN A 32 2.69 0.29 -26.19
C ASN A 32 1.64 -0.82 -25.95
N HIS A 33 1.41 -1.66 -26.95
CA HIS A 33 0.32 -2.63 -26.95
C HIS A 33 0.39 -3.62 -25.78
N LEU A 34 1.57 -4.07 -25.37
CA LEU A 34 1.74 -4.99 -24.24
C LEU A 34 1.34 -4.31 -22.94
N ALA A 35 1.88 -3.12 -22.66
CA ALA A 35 1.56 -2.37 -21.46
C ALA A 35 0.07 -1.96 -21.42
N ALA A 36 -0.51 -1.56 -22.55
CA ALA A 36 -1.93 -1.23 -22.64
C ALA A 36 -2.82 -2.46 -22.38
N ALA A 37 -2.49 -3.63 -22.92
CA ALA A 37 -3.23 -4.87 -22.67
C ALA A 37 -3.18 -5.27 -21.17
N ALA A 38 -2.01 -5.14 -20.52
CA ALA A 38 -1.86 -5.37 -19.09
C ALA A 38 -2.72 -4.39 -18.27
N ALA A 39 -2.68 -3.09 -18.60
CA ALA A 39 -3.50 -2.07 -17.96
C ALA A 39 -5.00 -2.32 -18.11
N CYS A 40 -5.46 -2.68 -19.30
CA CYS A 40 -6.86 -3.03 -19.55
C CYS A 40 -7.31 -4.24 -18.69
N THR A 41 -6.44 -5.23 -18.52
CA THR A 41 -6.74 -6.40 -17.69
C THR A 41 -6.90 -6.01 -16.21
N VAL A 42 -6.01 -5.16 -15.68
CA VAL A 42 -6.11 -4.64 -14.31
C VAL A 42 -7.38 -3.82 -14.15
N LEU A 43 -7.68 -2.91 -15.08
CA LEU A 43 -8.90 -2.08 -15.02
C LEU A 43 -10.17 -2.93 -15.03
N LYS A 44 -10.25 -3.96 -15.88
CA LYS A 44 -11.40 -4.89 -15.88
C LYS A 44 -11.59 -5.57 -14.52
N ARG A 45 -10.50 -6.01 -13.88
CA ARG A 45 -10.55 -6.60 -12.53
C ARG A 45 -11.04 -5.62 -11.47
N LEU A 46 -10.68 -4.35 -11.58
CA LEU A 46 -11.17 -3.30 -10.68
C LEU A 46 -12.64 -2.97 -10.93
N GLN A 47 -13.08 -2.98 -12.20
CA GLN A 47 -14.46 -2.64 -12.59
C GLN A 47 -15.48 -3.74 -12.24
N ASP A 48 -15.11 -4.99 -12.12
CA ASP A 48 -16.04 -6.07 -11.75
C ASP A 48 -16.56 -5.96 -10.31
N GLY A 49 -16.01 -5.04 -9.52
CA GLY A 49 -16.43 -4.67 -8.17
C GLY A 49 -16.07 -5.68 -7.09
N LYS A 50 -15.80 -6.94 -7.40
CA LYS A 50 -15.52 -7.98 -6.40
C LYS A 50 -14.20 -7.71 -5.67
N LEU A 51 -13.16 -7.35 -6.42
CA LEU A 51 -11.86 -7.02 -5.83
C LEU A 51 -11.96 -5.81 -4.89
N LEU A 52 -12.70 -4.77 -5.26
CA LEU A 52 -12.85 -3.59 -4.41
C LEU A 52 -13.63 -3.87 -3.13
N LEU A 53 -14.63 -4.73 -3.16
CA LEU A 53 -15.35 -5.18 -1.96
C LEU A 53 -14.42 -5.96 -1.04
N GLN A 54 -13.65 -6.90 -1.58
CA GLN A 54 -12.63 -7.63 -0.81
C GLN A 54 -11.62 -6.68 -0.18
N VAL A 55 -11.11 -5.70 -0.93
CA VAL A 55 -10.18 -4.67 -0.41
C VAL A 55 -10.79 -3.90 0.75
N GLN A 56 -12.08 -3.54 0.69
CA GLN A 56 -12.76 -2.86 1.80
C GLN A 56 -12.82 -3.72 3.06
N GLU A 57 -13.16 -4.99 2.94
CA GLU A 57 -13.23 -5.93 4.07
C GLU A 57 -11.85 -6.17 4.69
N VAL A 58 -10.87 -6.53 3.87
CA VAL A 58 -9.51 -6.83 4.35
C VAL A 58 -8.82 -5.58 4.90
N SER A 59 -9.04 -4.41 4.31
CA SER A 59 -8.48 -3.16 4.83
C SER A 59 -9.05 -2.77 6.19
N LYS A 60 -10.34 -3.04 6.43
CA LYS A 60 -10.96 -2.84 7.74
C LYS A 60 -10.35 -3.78 8.78
N HIS A 61 -10.12 -5.04 8.41
CA HIS A 61 -9.48 -6.03 9.28
C HIS A 61 -8.05 -5.60 9.65
N LEU A 62 -7.21 -5.27 8.66
CA LEU A 62 -5.85 -4.78 8.87
C LEU A 62 -5.83 -3.54 9.79
N ARG A 63 -6.69 -2.55 9.52
CA ARG A 63 -6.78 -1.36 10.35
C ARG A 63 -7.14 -1.69 11.79
N THR A 64 -8.15 -2.55 12.00
CA THR A 64 -8.59 -2.94 13.34
C THR A 64 -7.45 -3.63 14.10
N SER A 65 -6.73 -4.54 13.46
CA SER A 65 -5.59 -5.23 14.06
C SER A 65 -4.45 -4.26 14.42
N LEU A 66 -4.17 -3.28 13.57
CA LEU A 66 -3.15 -2.24 13.85
C LEU A 66 -3.58 -1.28 14.97
N GLU A 67 -4.86 -0.94 15.08
CA GLU A 67 -5.38 -0.14 16.21
C GLU A 67 -5.28 -0.93 17.54
N GLN A 68 -5.51 -2.24 17.53
CA GLN A 68 -5.28 -3.09 18.70
C GLN A 68 -3.79 -3.10 19.11
N LEU A 69 -2.86 -3.10 18.15
CA LEU A 69 -1.44 -2.96 18.46
C LEU A 69 -1.13 -1.59 19.09
N LYS A 70 -1.77 -0.52 18.62
CA LYS A 70 -1.62 0.81 19.21
C LYS A 70 -2.07 0.84 20.68
N GLU A 71 -3.14 0.14 21.04
CA GLU A 71 -3.57 0.03 22.45
C GLU A 71 -2.55 -0.71 23.31
N ARG A 72 -1.79 -1.63 22.72
CA ARG A 72 -0.81 -2.47 23.41
C ARG A 72 0.59 -1.86 23.47
N PHE A 73 1.01 -1.14 22.42
CA PHE A 73 2.36 -0.62 22.26
C PHE A 73 2.37 0.91 22.26
N SER A 74 2.88 1.52 23.32
CA SER A 74 2.95 2.98 23.47
C SER A 74 3.83 3.69 22.42
N GLN A 75 4.68 2.93 21.70
CA GLN A 75 5.47 3.45 20.58
C GLN A 75 4.61 3.75 19.34
N ILE A 76 3.40 3.23 19.24
CA ILE A 76 2.46 3.52 18.14
C ILE A 76 1.60 4.72 18.53
N GLU A 77 1.75 5.83 17.82
CA GLU A 77 1.03 7.07 18.10
C GLU A 77 -0.29 7.17 17.33
N GLU A 78 -0.28 6.75 16.05
CA GLU A 78 -1.43 6.89 15.16
C GLU A 78 -1.45 5.81 14.07
N VAL A 79 -2.65 5.34 13.70
CA VAL A 79 -2.90 4.50 12.53
C VAL A 79 -3.76 5.30 11.55
N ARG A 80 -3.25 5.62 10.37
CA ARG A 80 -3.94 6.42 9.36
C ARG A 80 -3.78 5.88 7.95
N GLY A 81 -4.67 6.26 7.05
CA GLY A 81 -4.63 5.85 5.65
C GLY A 81 -6.02 5.54 5.09
N SER A 82 -6.06 5.01 3.87
CA SER A 82 -7.30 4.62 3.18
C SER A 82 -7.08 3.30 2.44
N GLY A 83 -8.09 2.44 2.48
CA GLY A 83 -7.97 1.10 1.92
C GLY A 83 -6.76 0.36 2.51
N LEU A 84 -6.01 -0.31 1.66
CA LEU A 84 -4.79 -1.05 2.05
C LEU A 84 -3.52 -0.19 2.13
N MET A 85 -3.60 1.11 1.86
CA MET A 85 -2.48 2.02 2.11
C MET A 85 -2.59 2.59 3.52
N ILE A 86 -1.92 1.98 4.49
CA ILE A 86 -1.99 2.35 5.90
C ILE A 86 -0.59 2.73 6.41
N GLY A 87 -0.52 3.86 7.10
CA GLY A 87 0.66 4.31 7.83
C GLY A 87 0.45 4.13 9.33
N VAL A 88 1.45 3.57 9.99
CA VAL A 88 1.55 3.47 11.43
C VAL A 88 2.63 4.44 11.89
N GLN A 89 2.22 5.55 12.50
CA GLN A 89 3.12 6.55 13.07
C GLN A 89 3.72 6.01 14.35
N MET A 90 5.06 6.04 14.43
CA MET A 90 5.82 5.61 15.60
C MET A 90 6.42 6.82 16.32
N SER A 91 6.59 6.74 17.61
CA SER A 91 7.35 7.73 18.43
C SER A 91 8.87 7.62 18.25
N ILE A 92 9.33 6.54 17.63
CA ILE A 92 10.74 6.21 17.40
C ILE A 92 11.02 6.02 15.91
N PRO A 93 12.30 6.13 15.46
CA PRO A 93 12.67 5.80 14.09
C PRO A 93 12.36 4.34 13.74
N VAL A 94 11.73 4.13 12.57
CA VAL A 94 11.24 2.79 12.14
C VAL A 94 12.30 1.91 11.50
N ARG A 95 13.53 2.39 11.33
CA ARG A 95 14.58 1.66 10.59
C ARG A 95 14.85 0.28 11.18
N GLU A 96 15.07 0.22 12.47
CA GLU A 96 15.34 -1.05 13.16
C GLU A 96 14.15 -2.00 13.09
N THR A 97 12.94 -1.49 13.29
CA THR A 97 11.69 -2.27 13.14
C THR A 97 11.56 -2.86 11.74
N LEU A 98 11.88 -2.09 10.69
CA LEU A 98 11.84 -2.57 9.30
C LEU A 98 12.87 -3.67 9.05
N GLU A 99 14.11 -3.51 9.54
CA GLU A 99 15.18 -4.50 9.41
C GLU A 99 14.81 -5.82 10.13
N GLN A 100 14.23 -5.74 11.32
CA GLN A 100 13.76 -6.90 12.07
C GLN A 100 12.53 -7.58 11.44
N CYS A 101 11.59 -6.81 10.91
CA CYS A 101 10.46 -7.32 10.13
C CYS A 101 10.96 -8.06 8.88
N MET A 102 11.88 -7.47 8.13
CA MET A 102 12.48 -8.10 6.95
C MET A 102 13.19 -9.41 7.30
N SER A 103 13.94 -9.45 8.39
CA SER A 103 14.61 -10.67 8.88
C SER A 103 13.61 -11.75 9.30
N SER A 104 12.38 -11.35 9.61
CA SER A 104 11.25 -12.23 9.96
C SER A 104 10.31 -12.48 8.77
N SER A 105 10.76 -12.24 7.53
CA SER A 105 10.01 -12.43 6.27
C SER A 105 8.82 -11.48 6.05
N LEU A 106 8.76 -10.36 6.75
CA LEU A 106 7.76 -9.31 6.53
C LEU A 106 8.43 -8.07 5.90
N ILE A 107 8.09 -7.79 4.65
CA ILE A 107 8.58 -6.59 3.96
C ILE A 107 7.58 -5.45 4.15
N LEU A 108 8.00 -4.42 4.86
CA LEU A 108 7.27 -3.17 5.00
C LEU A 108 8.05 -2.02 4.35
N ALA A 109 7.36 -0.96 3.97
CA ALA A 109 7.97 0.29 3.54
C ALA A 109 7.98 1.31 4.68
N ASN A 110 8.68 2.43 4.48
CA ASN A 110 8.57 3.59 5.35
C ASN A 110 8.02 4.81 4.60
N ALA A 111 7.52 5.78 5.35
CA ALA A 111 7.24 7.13 4.87
C ALA A 111 7.89 8.12 5.84
N GLY A 112 9.05 8.65 5.45
CA GLY A 112 9.91 9.38 6.38
C GLY A 112 10.60 8.47 7.39
N SER A 113 11.00 9.01 8.54
CA SER A 113 11.80 8.30 9.54
C SER A 113 10.98 7.56 10.60
N GLN A 114 9.69 7.87 10.74
CA GLN A 114 8.86 7.40 11.86
C GLN A 114 7.54 6.76 11.45
N ILE A 115 7.33 6.44 10.15
CA ILE A 115 6.10 5.81 9.70
C ILE A 115 6.40 4.46 9.05
N LEU A 116 5.84 3.38 9.62
CA LEU A 116 5.72 2.10 8.95
C LEU A 116 4.58 2.19 7.94
N ARG A 117 4.83 1.84 6.69
CA ARG A 117 3.82 1.91 5.63
C ARG A 117 3.48 0.51 5.12
N PHE A 118 2.22 0.17 5.24
CA PHE A 118 1.62 -1.03 4.68
C PHE A 118 1.06 -0.70 3.29
N VAL A 119 1.47 -1.45 2.29
CA VAL A 119 1.00 -1.37 0.89
C VAL A 119 0.95 -2.77 0.28
N PRO A 120 0.19 -3.69 0.88
CA PRO A 120 0.11 -5.04 0.37
C PRO A 120 -0.58 -5.08 -1.00
N PRO A 121 -0.47 -6.19 -1.75
CA PRO A 121 -1.24 -6.37 -2.97
C PRO A 121 -2.75 -6.33 -2.68
N LEU A 122 -3.56 -5.86 -3.64
CA LEU A 122 -5.02 -5.76 -3.48
C LEU A 122 -5.69 -7.14 -3.28
N THR A 123 -4.99 -8.21 -3.56
CA THR A 123 -5.45 -9.60 -3.42
C THR A 123 -5.08 -10.24 -2.08
N ILE A 124 -4.48 -9.49 -1.16
CA ILE A 124 -4.11 -10.00 0.17
C ILE A 124 -5.32 -10.60 0.89
N THR A 125 -5.11 -11.69 1.61
CA THR A 125 -6.15 -12.38 2.39
C THR A 125 -6.14 -11.93 3.86
N HIS A 126 -7.16 -12.35 4.62
CA HIS A 126 -7.21 -12.09 6.07
C HIS A 126 -6.08 -12.84 6.80
N GLU A 127 -5.81 -14.08 6.39
CA GLU A 127 -4.76 -14.92 6.98
C GLU A 127 -3.38 -14.31 6.77
N GLU A 128 -3.10 -13.76 5.58
CA GLU A 128 -1.83 -13.06 5.31
C GLU A 128 -1.72 -11.75 6.11
N VAL A 129 -2.83 -11.06 6.36
CA VAL A 129 -2.86 -9.89 7.27
C VAL A 129 -2.56 -10.31 8.70
N ASP A 130 -3.16 -11.38 9.19
CA ASP A 130 -2.95 -11.89 10.55
C ASP A 130 -1.49 -12.32 10.73
N GLU A 131 -0.88 -12.98 9.75
CA GLU A 131 0.54 -13.33 9.76
C GLU A 131 1.43 -12.09 9.83
N ALA A 132 1.17 -11.08 8.99
CA ALA A 132 1.94 -9.84 9.00
C ALA A 132 1.84 -9.11 10.35
N VAL A 133 0.66 -9.04 10.93
CA VAL A 133 0.42 -8.42 12.24
C VAL A 133 1.11 -9.21 13.36
N ALA A 134 1.09 -10.54 13.30
CA ALA A 134 1.76 -11.39 14.29
C ALA A 134 3.29 -11.20 14.24
N ILE A 135 3.88 -11.11 13.04
CA ILE A 135 5.31 -10.83 12.87
C ILE A 135 5.65 -9.45 13.46
N LEU A 136 4.89 -8.40 13.09
CA LEU A 136 5.11 -7.05 13.62
C LEU A 136 4.98 -7.04 15.15
N THR A 137 3.99 -7.73 15.71
CA THR A 137 3.80 -7.88 17.15
C THR A 137 5.05 -8.44 17.82
N SER A 138 5.56 -9.55 17.29
CA SER A 138 6.76 -10.21 17.83
C SER A 138 8.01 -9.33 17.74
N VAL A 139 8.11 -8.50 16.69
CA VAL A 139 9.20 -7.53 16.55
C VAL A 139 9.10 -6.44 17.61
N LEU A 140 7.92 -5.86 17.80
CA LEU A 140 7.70 -4.80 18.79
C LEU A 140 7.91 -5.31 20.24
N GLU A 141 7.51 -6.54 20.54
CA GLU A 141 7.78 -7.18 21.85
C GLU A 141 9.27 -7.29 22.13
N ARG A 142 10.08 -7.69 21.15
CA ARG A 142 11.54 -7.79 21.30
C ARG A 142 12.22 -6.43 21.51
N GLN A 143 11.62 -5.34 21.04
CA GLN A 143 12.15 -3.98 21.23
C GLN A 143 11.80 -3.37 22.59
N LEU A 144 10.89 -3.99 23.35
CA LEU A 144 10.51 -3.55 24.69
C LEU A 144 11.33 -4.24 25.79
N GLY A 145 11.98 -5.35 25.51
CA GLY A 145 12.81 -6.13 26.46
C GLY A 145 14.26 -5.77 26.33
#